data_25c2fb0382eb6b181a30ab6dd5ca0a1f
#
_entry.id   25c2fb0382eb6b181a30ab6dd5ca0a1f
#
_cell.length_a   1.000
_cell.length_b   1.000
_cell.length_c   1.000
_cell.angle_alpha   90.00
_cell.angle_beta   90.00
_cell.angle_gamma   90.00
#
_symmetry.space_group_name_H-M   'P 1'
#
loop_
_entity.id
_entity.type
_entity.pdbx_description
1 polymer ?
#
loop_
_entity_poly.entity_id
_entity_poly.type
_entity_poly.pdbx_seq_one_letter_code
_entity_poly.pdbx_strand_id
1 'polypeptide(L)'
;MHHGAAPVTDAKARVREGDVFTITVEEAAEVDTVAEDIPLEILFEDADLLVVNKPAGMVVHPAPGSPAGTLVNALLHHFGGDLSGVGGEKRPGIVHRIDKDTSGLLVVAKSDAAHHGLAAQFEAHSAERSYLAVCHGVPDTADPRLRGIRGVSVEPGNTVKITTGLARHRTDRQRQAVTFTGGRHAITRVHLLERFADQAALVECRLETGRTHQIRVHMAHAGHGLIGDPVYGGRRKAIAKVLGPEAAEAVAGFPRQALHAATLGFTHPLTGAPLQFTAPLPRDIEALLAALRGQTAP
;
A
#
# COMPACT_ATOMS: atom_id res chain seq x y z
N MET A 1 -20.04 22.19 -17.54
CA MET A 1 -20.91 21.53 -18.53
C MET A 1 -22.01 22.50 -18.92
N HIS A 2 -22.31 22.63 -20.20
CA HIS A 2 -23.34 23.52 -20.73
C HIS A 2 -24.30 22.74 -21.63
N HIS A 3 -25.60 23.08 -21.58
CA HIS A 3 -26.61 22.64 -22.54
C HIS A 3 -26.95 23.82 -23.43
N GLY A 4 -26.44 23.82 -24.65
CA GLY A 4 -26.39 25.03 -25.49
C GLY A 4 -25.56 26.14 -24.81
N ALA A 5 -26.11 27.32 -24.62
CA ALA A 5 -25.45 28.44 -23.93
C ALA A 5 -25.68 28.44 -22.40
N ALA A 6 -26.54 27.60 -21.86
CA ALA A 6 -26.89 27.59 -20.43
C ALA A 6 -25.99 26.64 -19.60
N PRO A 7 -25.41 27.11 -18.48
CA PRO A 7 -24.65 26.25 -17.62
C PRO A 7 -25.56 25.24 -16.90
N VAL A 8 -25.17 23.95 -16.91
CA VAL A 8 -25.85 22.90 -16.17
C VAL A 8 -25.14 22.68 -14.85
N THR A 9 -25.75 23.16 -13.77
CA THR A 9 -25.19 23.08 -12.41
C THR A 9 -25.86 21.98 -11.56
N ASP A 10 -27.02 21.49 -11.98
CA ASP A 10 -27.74 20.42 -11.27
C ASP A 10 -27.35 19.04 -11.82
N ALA A 11 -26.74 18.21 -10.98
CA ALA A 11 -26.39 16.83 -11.32
C ALA A 11 -27.60 15.91 -11.58
N LYS A 12 -28.82 16.36 -11.21
CA LYS A 12 -30.09 15.66 -11.42
C LYS A 12 -30.89 16.21 -12.60
N ALA A 13 -30.32 17.13 -13.38
CA ALA A 13 -30.95 17.67 -14.56
C ALA A 13 -31.42 16.56 -15.50
N ARG A 14 -32.68 16.61 -15.92
CA ARG A 14 -33.23 15.62 -16.87
C ARG A 14 -32.68 15.88 -18.25
N VAL A 15 -32.21 14.82 -18.89
CA VAL A 15 -31.75 14.84 -20.29
C VAL A 15 -32.80 14.21 -21.20
N ARG A 16 -32.88 14.67 -22.42
CA ARG A 16 -33.79 14.14 -23.47
C ARG A 16 -32.95 13.64 -24.63
N GLU A 17 -33.47 12.71 -25.38
CA GLU A 17 -32.86 12.27 -26.63
C GLU A 17 -32.70 13.44 -27.59
N GLY A 18 -31.48 13.66 -28.10
CA GLY A 18 -31.11 14.77 -28.94
C GLY A 18 -30.52 16.00 -28.22
N ASP A 19 -30.52 16.04 -26.89
CA ASP A 19 -29.84 17.10 -26.14
C ASP A 19 -28.31 17.06 -26.36
N VAL A 20 -27.72 18.20 -26.67
CA VAL A 20 -26.25 18.35 -26.84
C VAL A 20 -25.66 19.08 -25.64
N PHE A 21 -24.74 18.41 -24.96
CA PHE A 21 -24.00 18.97 -23.83
C PHE A 21 -22.55 19.23 -24.21
N THR A 22 -22.08 20.45 -23.98
CA THR A 22 -20.66 20.80 -24.11
C THR A 22 -19.99 20.72 -22.75
N ILE A 23 -18.95 19.91 -22.64
CA ILE A 23 -18.11 19.82 -21.45
C ILE A 23 -16.77 20.45 -21.78
N THR A 24 -16.48 21.60 -21.17
CA THR A 24 -15.13 22.16 -21.19
C THR A 24 -14.34 21.48 -20.07
N VAL A 25 -13.37 20.68 -20.44
CA VAL A 25 -12.41 20.12 -19.48
C VAL A 25 -11.23 21.09 -19.50
N GLU A 26 -11.01 21.81 -18.40
CA GLU A 26 -9.75 22.51 -18.23
C GLU A 26 -8.63 21.48 -18.27
N GLU A 27 -7.63 21.68 -19.11
CA GLU A 27 -6.40 20.89 -19.02
C GLU A 27 -5.90 21.00 -17.59
N ALA A 28 -5.72 19.86 -16.93
CA ALA A 28 -5.13 19.86 -15.61
C ALA A 28 -3.80 20.60 -15.70
N ALA A 29 -3.65 21.70 -14.95
CA ALA A 29 -2.41 22.44 -14.90
C ALA A 29 -1.27 21.43 -14.72
N GLU A 30 -0.32 21.42 -15.63
CA GLU A 30 0.88 20.62 -15.51
C GLU A 30 1.56 21.06 -14.21
N VAL A 31 1.49 20.23 -13.20
CA VAL A 31 2.29 20.42 -12.00
C VAL A 31 3.67 19.92 -12.41
N ASP A 32 4.54 20.84 -12.81
CA ASP A 32 5.94 20.53 -12.99
C ASP A 32 6.45 19.90 -11.71
N THR A 33 6.77 18.62 -11.77
CA THR A 33 7.30 17.93 -10.62
C THR A 33 8.74 18.37 -10.43
N VAL A 34 8.98 19.20 -9.43
CA VAL A 34 10.29 19.78 -9.15
C VAL A 34 11.19 18.75 -8.48
N ALA A 35 12.46 18.70 -8.88
CA ALA A 35 13.49 17.90 -8.20
C ALA A 35 13.76 18.47 -6.81
N GLU A 36 13.81 17.59 -5.79
CA GLU A 36 14.06 17.98 -4.40
C GLU A 36 15.17 17.12 -3.80
N ASP A 37 16.12 17.74 -3.10
CA ASP A 37 17.20 17.04 -2.39
C ASP A 37 16.67 16.39 -1.11
N ILE A 38 16.05 15.21 -1.30
CA ILE A 38 15.51 14.38 -0.22
C ILE A 38 16.35 13.10 -0.16
N PRO A 39 16.97 12.77 0.98
CA PRO A 39 17.77 11.56 1.13
C PRO A 39 16.97 10.30 0.87
N LEU A 40 17.51 9.39 0.06
CA LEU A 40 16.95 8.07 -0.24
C LEU A 40 17.89 6.97 0.25
N GLU A 41 17.33 5.96 0.91
CA GLU A 41 18.04 4.73 1.22
C GLU A 41 17.94 3.78 0.00
N ILE A 42 18.99 3.77 -0.81
CA ILE A 42 19.09 2.96 -2.03
C ILE A 42 19.78 1.64 -1.68
N LEU A 43 19.11 0.52 -1.91
CA LEU A 43 19.65 -0.82 -1.67
C LEU A 43 20.36 -1.39 -2.89
N PHE A 44 19.94 -0.98 -4.06
CA PHE A 44 20.51 -1.43 -5.33
C PHE A 44 20.26 -0.39 -6.41
N GLU A 45 21.23 -0.21 -7.27
CA GLU A 45 21.12 0.63 -8.46
C GLU A 45 22.04 0.12 -9.56
N ASP A 46 21.52 0.06 -10.78
CA ASP A 46 22.31 -0.18 -11.99
C ASP A 46 21.91 0.81 -13.11
N ALA A 47 22.20 0.49 -14.37
CA ALA A 47 21.85 1.34 -15.49
C ALA A 47 20.34 1.42 -15.73
N ASP A 48 19.59 0.39 -15.35
CA ASP A 48 18.20 0.18 -15.78
C ASP A 48 17.17 0.34 -14.68
N LEU A 49 17.53 0.07 -13.43
CA LEU A 49 16.59 0.12 -12.31
C LEU A 49 17.28 0.49 -10.99
N LEU A 50 16.45 0.87 -10.02
CA LEU A 50 16.86 1.20 -8.67
C LEU A 50 15.87 0.57 -7.69
N VAL A 51 16.38 0.06 -6.55
CA VAL A 51 15.55 -0.42 -5.43
C VAL A 51 15.80 0.45 -4.21
N VAL A 52 14.72 1.02 -3.68
CA VAL A 52 14.75 1.96 -2.55
C VAL A 52 13.95 1.43 -1.36
N ASN A 53 14.45 1.69 -0.15
CA ASN A 53 13.71 1.54 1.09
C ASN A 53 12.99 2.85 1.42
N LYS A 54 11.74 2.97 1.01
CA LYS A 54 10.95 4.19 1.22
C LYS A 54 10.62 4.37 2.71
N PRO A 55 10.90 5.53 3.32
CA PRO A 55 10.45 5.82 4.67
C PRO A 55 8.92 5.93 4.75
N ALA A 56 8.37 5.72 5.94
CA ALA A 56 6.98 6.07 6.23
C ALA A 56 6.79 7.60 6.16
N GLY A 57 5.59 8.05 5.84
CA GLY A 57 5.27 9.48 5.68
C GLY A 57 5.54 10.04 4.28
N MET A 58 6.34 9.38 3.45
CA MET A 58 6.63 9.79 2.08
C MET A 58 5.60 9.24 1.10
N VAL A 59 4.98 10.11 0.31
CA VAL A 59 4.11 9.72 -0.82
C VAL A 59 4.99 9.31 -2.00
N VAL A 60 4.55 8.33 -2.80
CA VAL A 60 5.35 7.86 -3.95
C VAL A 60 5.40 8.89 -5.07
N HIS A 61 4.27 9.51 -5.42
CA HIS A 61 4.18 10.49 -6.51
C HIS A 61 3.27 11.66 -6.14
N PRO A 62 3.48 12.85 -6.71
CA PRO A 62 2.65 14.02 -6.44
C PRO A 62 1.16 13.74 -6.64
N ALA A 63 0.35 14.24 -5.71
CA ALA A 63 -1.10 14.10 -5.73
C ALA A 63 -1.75 15.31 -5.03
N PRO A 64 -3.05 15.57 -5.23
CA PRO A 64 -3.77 16.58 -4.45
C PRO A 64 -3.56 16.36 -2.94
N GLY A 65 -3.07 17.39 -2.24
CA GLY A 65 -2.69 17.32 -0.83
C GLY A 65 -1.25 16.88 -0.52
N SER A 66 -0.46 16.52 -1.54
CA SER A 66 0.98 16.22 -1.43
C SER A 66 1.66 16.54 -2.77
N PRO A 67 1.77 17.82 -3.16
CA PRO A 67 2.32 18.22 -4.46
C PRO A 67 3.85 18.11 -4.51
N ALA A 68 4.51 18.06 -3.36
CA ALA A 68 5.95 18.06 -3.16
C ALA A 68 6.35 17.07 -2.06
N GLY A 69 7.65 16.87 -1.84
CA GLY A 69 8.18 15.96 -0.80
C GLY A 69 7.91 14.50 -1.11
N THR A 70 7.77 14.11 -2.37
CA THR A 70 7.44 12.74 -2.76
C THR A 70 8.70 11.97 -3.19
N LEU A 71 8.58 10.64 -3.29
CA LEU A 71 9.65 9.82 -3.81
C LEU A 71 10.07 10.26 -5.23
N VAL A 72 9.10 10.65 -6.07
CA VAL A 72 9.41 11.14 -7.42
C VAL A 72 10.22 12.43 -7.40
N ASN A 73 9.93 13.38 -6.49
CA ASN A 73 10.75 14.59 -6.34
C ASN A 73 12.20 14.25 -5.97
N ALA A 74 12.39 13.30 -5.03
CA ALA A 74 13.71 12.84 -4.63
C ALA A 74 14.45 12.11 -5.77
N LEU A 75 13.75 11.26 -6.51
CA LEU A 75 14.32 10.56 -7.67
C LEU A 75 14.73 11.50 -8.80
N LEU A 76 13.94 12.52 -9.10
CA LEU A 76 14.31 13.55 -10.07
C LEU A 76 15.59 14.28 -9.68
N HIS A 77 15.79 14.55 -8.39
CA HIS A 77 17.04 15.12 -7.90
C HIS A 77 18.20 14.14 -8.03
N HIS A 78 18.01 12.90 -7.61
CA HIS A 78 19.02 11.85 -7.65
C HIS A 78 19.56 11.59 -9.07
N PHE A 79 18.68 11.64 -10.07
CA PHE A 79 19.01 11.39 -11.48
C PHE A 79 19.31 12.67 -12.29
N GLY A 80 19.35 13.85 -11.67
CA GLY A 80 19.65 15.10 -12.37
C GLY A 80 18.63 15.49 -13.44
N GLY A 81 17.39 15.01 -13.34
CA GLY A 81 16.32 15.28 -14.29
C GLY A 81 16.15 14.25 -15.41
N ASP A 82 17.05 13.25 -15.52
CA ASP A 82 17.06 12.26 -16.62
C ASP A 82 15.93 11.20 -16.56
N LEU A 83 15.08 11.24 -15.55
CA LEU A 83 13.89 10.37 -15.46
C LEU A 83 12.69 10.83 -16.34
N SER A 84 12.85 11.86 -17.11
CA SER A 84 11.74 12.58 -17.76
C SER A 84 11.00 11.80 -18.85
N GLY A 85 11.47 10.66 -19.32
CA GLY A 85 10.83 9.86 -20.38
C GLY A 85 10.16 8.58 -19.88
N VAL A 86 10.65 8.03 -18.79
CA VAL A 86 10.32 6.65 -18.34
C VAL A 86 8.98 6.61 -17.59
N GLY A 87 7.96 6.01 -18.20
CA GLY A 87 6.62 5.91 -17.59
C GLY A 87 5.71 7.11 -17.79
N GLY A 88 6.14 8.11 -18.59
CA GLY A 88 5.43 9.36 -18.90
C GLY A 88 5.68 10.48 -17.89
N GLU A 89 5.44 11.73 -18.30
CA GLU A 89 5.75 12.96 -17.56
C GLU A 89 5.24 13.01 -16.11
N LYS A 90 4.19 12.26 -15.78
CA LYS A 90 3.53 12.34 -14.47
C LYS A 90 3.99 11.26 -13.46
N ARG A 91 4.74 10.25 -13.87
CA ARG A 91 5.14 9.10 -13.01
C ARG A 91 6.45 8.48 -13.47
N PRO A 92 7.54 9.22 -13.56
CA PRO A 92 8.79 8.72 -14.12
C PRO A 92 9.25 7.48 -13.34
N GLY A 93 9.41 6.36 -14.06
CA GLY A 93 9.96 5.11 -13.53
C GLY A 93 9.10 4.33 -12.54
N ILE A 94 7.93 4.83 -12.12
CA ILE A 94 7.09 4.19 -11.10
C ILE A 94 6.21 3.09 -11.71
N VAL A 95 6.52 1.84 -11.41
CA VAL A 95 5.77 0.65 -11.87
C VAL A 95 4.80 0.09 -10.82
N HIS A 96 5.03 0.38 -9.55
CA HIS A 96 4.13 0.04 -8.44
C HIS A 96 4.21 1.07 -7.32
N ARG A 97 3.38 0.91 -6.29
CA ARG A 97 3.34 1.85 -5.17
C ARG A 97 3.00 1.16 -3.85
N ILE A 98 3.46 1.77 -2.76
CA ILE A 98 2.99 1.51 -1.40
C ILE A 98 2.35 2.79 -0.84
N ASP A 99 1.55 2.66 0.22
CA ASP A 99 0.85 3.80 0.82
C ASP A 99 1.83 4.80 1.45
N LYS A 100 1.41 6.05 1.64
CA LYS A 100 2.20 7.13 2.26
C LYS A 100 2.92 6.65 3.53
N ASP A 101 2.14 6.09 4.47
CA ASP A 101 2.62 5.72 5.79
C ASP A 101 3.07 4.25 5.88
N THR A 102 3.14 3.55 4.76
CA THR A 102 3.79 2.24 4.65
C THR A 102 5.26 2.45 4.28
N SER A 103 6.15 1.87 5.06
CA SER A 103 7.60 1.85 4.78
C SER A 103 8.00 0.64 3.95
N GLY A 104 9.21 0.65 3.39
CA GLY A 104 9.83 -0.52 2.77
C GLY A 104 10.06 -0.41 1.28
N LEU A 105 10.28 -1.56 0.67
CA LEU A 105 10.86 -1.72 -0.65
C LEU A 105 9.96 -1.27 -1.79
N LEU A 106 10.59 -0.52 -2.71
CA LEU A 106 10.06 -0.16 -4.02
C LEU A 106 11.13 -0.35 -5.08
N VAL A 107 10.74 -0.86 -6.26
CA VAL A 107 11.58 -0.81 -7.47
C VAL A 107 11.12 0.33 -8.38
N VAL A 108 12.09 1.02 -8.95
CA VAL A 108 11.91 2.14 -9.87
C VAL A 108 12.68 1.83 -11.15
N ALA A 109 12.06 1.99 -12.29
CA ALA A 109 12.72 1.85 -13.59
C ALA A 109 13.49 3.13 -13.94
N LYS A 110 14.67 2.98 -14.53
CA LYS A 110 15.50 4.08 -15.06
C LYS A 110 15.45 4.14 -16.59
N SER A 111 15.12 3.02 -17.24
CA SER A 111 14.98 2.93 -18.70
C SER A 111 13.56 2.50 -19.08
N ASP A 112 13.11 2.85 -20.30
CA ASP A 112 11.81 2.44 -20.83
C ASP A 112 11.68 0.92 -20.93
N ALA A 113 12.76 0.23 -21.32
CA ALA A 113 12.79 -1.22 -21.38
C ALA A 113 12.58 -1.85 -19.99
N ALA A 114 13.23 -1.30 -18.95
CA ALA A 114 13.02 -1.75 -17.59
C ALA A 114 11.60 -1.44 -17.09
N HIS A 115 11.05 -0.29 -17.45
CA HIS A 115 9.68 0.09 -17.09
C HIS A 115 8.67 -0.90 -17.65
N HIS A 116 8.74 -1.20 -18.96
CA HIS A 116 7.84 -2.16 -19.60
C HIS A 116 7.98 -3.57 -19.02
N GLY A 117 9.23 -4.03 -18.83
CA GLY A 117 9.48 -5.37 -18.30
C GLY A 117 9.03 -5.55 -16.85
N LEU A 118 9.26 -4.55 -15.98
CA LEU A 118 8.77 -4.56 -14.61
C LEU A 118 7.24 -4.46 -14.57
N ALA A 119 6.65 -3.54 -15.34
CA ALA A 119 5.19 -3.39 -15.40
C ALA A 119 4.50 -4.70 -15.80
N ALA A 120 5.05 -5.42 -16.79
CA ALA A 120 4.55 -6.73 -17.20
C ALA A 120 4.62 -7.77 -16.06
N GLN A 121 5.71 -7.80 -15.27
CA GLN A 121 5.82 -8.69 -14.12
C GLN A 121 4.80 -8.37 -13.01
N PHE A 122 4.55 -7.08 -12.73
CA PHE A 122 3.51 -6.67 -11.77
C PHE A 122 2.10 -6.99 -12.28
N GLU A 123 1.84 -6.87 -13.57
CA GLU A 123 0.57 -7.23 -14.21
C GLU A 123 0.34 -8.74 -14.21
N ALA A 124 1.37 -9.51 -14.55
CA ALA A 124 1.35 -10.98 -14.53
C ALA A 124 1.38 -11.57 -13.12
N HIS A 125 1.54 -10.73 -12.09
CA HIS A 125 1.66 -11.15 -10.68
C HIS A 125 2.86 -12.07 -10.41
N SER A 126 3.92 -11.98 -11.20
CA SER A 126 5.16 -12.75 -11.03
C SER A 126 6.17 -12.08 -10.10
N ALA A 127 6.04 -10.77 -9.84
CA ALA A 127 6.84 -10.08 -8.84
C ALA A 127 6.41 -10.50 -7.42
N GLU A 128 7.35 -11.00 -6.63
CA GLU A 128 7.14 -11.44 -5.26
C GLU A 128 7.16 -10.25 -4.31
N ARG A 129 6.14 -10.14 -3.44
CA ARG A 129 6.01 -9.07 -2.45
C ARG A 129 5.55 -9.63 -1.13
N SER A 130 6.39 -9.46 -0.11
CA SER A 130 6.04 -9.81 1.26
C SER A 130 6.11 -8.57 2.15
N TYR A 131 5.11 -8.44 3.00
CA TYR A 131 4.97 -7.36 3.96
C TYR A 131 4.92 -7.94 5.37
N LEU A 132 5.58 -7.27 6.30
CA LEU A 132 5.42 -7.51 7.73
C LEU A 132 4.38 -6.51 8.28
N ALA A 133 3.44 -7.03 9.05
CA ALA A 133 2.38 -6.23 9.64
C ALA A 133 2.12 -6.64 11.08
N VAL A 134 1.81 -5.64 11.93
CA VAL A 134 1.32 -5.91 13.30
C VAL A 134 -0.17 -5.61 13.34
N CYS A 135 -0.97 -6.62 13.73
CA CYS A 135 -2.42 -6.52 13.71
C CYS A 135 -3.06 -6.77 15.07
N HIS A 136 -4.29 -6.33 15.23
CA HIS A 136 -5.12 -6.63 16.39
C HIS A 136 -5.64 -8.08 16.36
N GLY A 137 -5.54 -8.76 17.49
CA GLY A 137 -5.91 -10.16 17.63
C GLY A 137 -4.96 -11.07 16.85
N VAL A 138 -5.30 -12.34 16.76
CA VAL A 138 -4.46 -13.37 16.13
C VAL A 138 -5.25 -13.98 14.98
N PRO A 139 -4.83 -13.82 13.72
CA PRO A 139 -5.46 -14.50 12.57
C PRO A 139 -5.03 -15.97 12.52
N ASP A 140 -5.53 -16.76 13.46
CA ASP A 140 -5.24 -18.19 13.56
C ASP A 140 -6.19 -18.99 12.65
N THR A 141 -5.65 -19.87 11.83
CA THR A 141 -6.44 -20.73 10.93
C THR A 141 -7.39 -21.66 11.69
N ALA A 142 -7.11 -21.93 12.98
CA ALA A 142 -8.00 -22.68 13.86
C ALA A 142 -9.17 -21.83 14.39
N ASP A 143 -9.13 -20.50 14.27
CA ASP A 143 -10.22 -19.64 14.75
C ASP A 143 -11.50 -19.83 13.92
N PRO A 144 -12.58 -20.35 14.56
CA PRO A 144 -13.84 -20.59 13.84
C PRO A 144 -14.48 -19.30 13.31
N ARG A 145 -14.13 -18.14 13.87
CA ARG A 145 -14.64 -16.82 13.42
C ARG A 145 -14.19 -16.49 11.99
N LEU A 146 -13.00 -16.93 11.58
CA LEU A 146 -12.50 -16.72 10.23
C LEU A 146 -13.27 -17.53 9.19
N ARG A 147 -13.76 -18.72 9.54
CA ARG A 147 -14.47 -19.62 8.61
C ARG A 147 -15.82 -19.08 8.14
N GLY A 148 -16.44 -18.19 8.92
CA GLY A 148 -17.72 -17.57 8.58
C GLY A 148 -17.59 -16.29 7.73
N ILE A 149 -16.38 -15.79 7.52
CA ILE A 149 -16.17 -14.54 6.79
C ILE A 149 -16.10 -14.83 5.30
N ARG A 150 -17.01 -14.23 4.54
CA ARG A 150 -17.03 -14.40 3.09
C ARG A 150 -15.72 -13.94 2.45
N GLY A 151 -15.15 -14.77 1.59
CA GLY A 151 -13.87 -14.51 0.92
C GLY A 151 -12.64 -14.85 1.76
N VAL A 152 -12.81 -15.36 2.99
CA VAL A 152 -11.72 -15.88 3.82
C VAL A 152 -11.71 -17.39 3.72
N SER A 153 -10.55 -17.97 3.49
CA SER A 153 -10.30 -19.41 3.45
C SER A 153 -8.95 -19.73 4.09
N VAL A 154 -8.73 -21.02 4.37
CA VAL A 154 -7.48 -21.52 4.94
C VAL A 154 -6.77 -22.36 3.89
N GLU A 155 -5.48 -22.10 3.70
CA GLU A 155 -4.58 -22.86 2.85
C GLU A 155 -3.58 -23.68 3.72
N PRO A 156 -2.94 -24.73 3.17
CA PRO A 156 -1.88 -25.46 3.88
C PRO A 156 -0.76 -24.54 4.41
N GLY A 157 -0.07 -24.95 5.47
CA GLY A 157 1.00 -24.15 6.06
C GLY A 157 0.50 -23.00 6.97
N ASN A 158 -0.66 -23.19 7.61
CA ASN A 158 -1.27 -22.21 8.53
C ASN A 158 -1.45 -20.83 7.91
N THR A 159 -1.93 -20.81 6.67
CA THR A 159 -2.08 -19.58 5.90
C THR A 159 -3.56 -19.21 5.76
N VAL A 160 -3.90 -18.00 6.14
CA VAL A 160 -5.22 -17.40 5.91
C VAL A 160 -5.19 -16.68 4.55
N LYS A 161 -6.04 -17.13 3.61
CA LYS A 161 -6.20 -16.48 2.31
C LYS A 161 -7.46 -15.63 2.28
N ILE A 162 -7.31 -14.39 1.85
CA ILE A 162 -8.40 -13.43 1.70
C ILE A 162 -8.55 -13.09 0.24
N THR A 163 -9.69 -13.45 -0.36
CA THR A 163 -10.01 -13.24 -1.78
C THR A 163 -11.30 -12.46 -1.90
N THR A 164 -11.22 -11.23 -2.39
CA THR A 164 -12.39 -10.34 -2.53
C THR A 164 -12.27 -9.46 -3.78
N GLY A 165 -13.31 -8.70 -4.08
CA GLY A 165 -13.20 -7.50 -4.90
C GLY A 165 -12.90 -6.30 -4.00
N LEU A 166 -12.11 -5.35 -4.47
CA LEU A 166 -11.89 -4.06 -3.82
C LEU A 166 -12.41 -2.92 -4.71
N ALA A 167 -13.16 -2.01 -4.10
CA ALA A 167 -13.70 -0.82 -4.74
C ALA A 167 -13.58 0.39 -3.80
N ARG A 168 -13.70 1.60 -4.34
CA ARG A 168 -13.82 2.79 -3.50
C ARG A 168 -15.07 2.69 -2.61
N HIS A 169 -14.93 3.10 -1.36
CA HIS A 169 -16.06 3.15 -0.43
C HIS A 169 -17.17 4.07 -0.96
N ARG A 170 -18.42 3.70 -0.78
CA ARG A 170 -19.58 4.38 -1.42
C ARG A 170 -19.73 5.85 -1.01
N THR A 171 -19.41 6.18 0.23
CA THR A 171 -19.60 7.52 0.80
C THR A 171 -18.29 8.23 1.12
N ASP A 172 -17.21 7.49 1.40
CA ASP A 172 -15.89 8.04 1.71
C ASP A 172 -14.91 7.67 0.60
N ARG A 173 -14.65 8.59 -0.32
CA ARG A 173 -13.81 8.37 -1.51
C ARG A 173 -12.33 8.14 -1.20
N GLN A 174 -11.87 8.44 0.01
CA GLN A 174 -10.49 8.17 0.45
C GLN A 174 -10.30 6.72 0.91
N ARG A 175 -11.40 6.02 1.21
CA ARG A 175 -11.40 4.63 1.66
C ARG A 175 -11.63 3.65 0.51
N GLN A 176 -11.08 2.45 0.71
CA GLN A 176 -11.44 1.26 -0.07
C GLN A 176 -12.37 0.38 0.77
N ALA A 177 -13.17 -0.44 0.11
CA ALA A 177 -14.06 -1.39 0.75
C ALA A 177 -14.03 -2.73 0.02
N VAL A 178 -14.25 -3.81 0.77
CA VAL A 178 -14.52 -5.14 0.20
C VAL A 178 -15.86 -5.13 -0.50
N THR A 179 -15.91 -5.74 -1.67
CA THR A 179 -17.12 -5.99 -2.44
C THR A 179 -17.13 -7.40 -3.00
N PHE A 180 -18.31 -7.98 -3.20
CA PHE A 180 -18.51 -9.27 -3.83
C PHE A 180 -19.30 -9.18 -5.13
N THR A 181 -19.59 -7.95 -5.54
CA THR A 181 -20.25 -7.63 -6.81
C THR A 181 -19.49 -6.49 -7.47
N GLY A 182 -18.75 -6.81 -8.53
CA GLY A 182 -17.85 -5.85 -9.16
C GLY A 182 -16.57 -5.57 -8.33
N GLY A 183 -15.89 -4.45 -8.62
CA GLY A 183 -14.60 -4.13 -8.00
C GLY A 183 -13.42 -4.86 -8.66
N ARG A 184 -12.22 -4.54 -8.20
CA ARG A 184 -10.98 -5.13 -8.71
C ARG A 184 -10.60 -6.33 -7.87
N HIS A 185 -10.38 -7.47 -8.50
CA HIS A 185 -9.97 -8.71 -7.82
C HIS A 185 -8.70 -8.50 -6.98
N ALA A 186 -8.73 -9.04 -5.75
CA ALA A 186 -7.66 -8.87 -4.78
C ALA A 186 -7.46 -10.16 -3.97
N ILE A 187 -6.19 -10.58 -3.84
CA ILE A 187 -5.80 -11.76 -3.05
C ILE A 187 -4.64 -11.38 -2.14
N THR A 188 -4.81 -11.67 -0.85
CA THR A 188 -3.77 -11.54 0.18
C THR A 188 -3.67 -12.86 0.95
N ARG A 189 -2.46 -13.40 1.09
CA ARG A 189 -2.17 -14.51 2.00
C ARG A 189 -1.51 -13.99 3.26
N VAL A 190 -2.01 -14.42 4.40
CA VAL A 190 -1.56 -13.98 5.72
C VAL A 190 -1.02 -15.18 6.46
N HIS A 191 0.23 -15.13 6.85
CA HIS A 191 0.91 -16.14 7.65
C HIS A 191 1.24 -15.57 9.03
N LEU A 192 0.85 -16.28 10.08
CA LEU A 192 1.14 -15.89 11.46
C LEU A 192 2.61 -16.19 11.77
N LEU A 193 3.38 -15.15 12.15
CA LEU A 193 4.78 -15.27 12.54
C LEU A 193 4.94 -15.33 14.06
N GLU A 194 4.27 -14.41 14.77
CA GLU A 194 4.41 -14.32 16.23
C GLU A 194 3.08 -13.89 16.85
N ARG A 195 2.74 -14.47 17.98
CA ARG A 195 1.52 -14.21 18.74
C ARG A 195 1.87 -13.46 20.03
N PHE A 196 1.15 -12.38 20.30
CA PHE A 196 1.26 -11.63 21.56
C PHE A 196 -0.01 -11.82 22.38
N ALA A 197 -0.01 -12.86 23.23
CA ALA A 197 -1.22 -13.42 23.82
C ALA A 197 -2.31 -13.58 22.72
N ASP A 198 -3.58 -13.36 22.99
CA ASP A 198 -4.62 -13.36 21.95
C ASP A 198 -5.04 -11.92 21.54
N GLN A 199 -4.16 -10.94 21.78
CA GLN A 199 -4.49 -9.52 21.63
C GLN A 199 -3.88 -8.90 20.39
N ALA A 200 -2.70 -9.35 19.96
CA ALA A 200 -1.99 -8.86 18.80
C ALA A 200 -1.16 -9.96 18.15
N ALA A 201 -0.75 -9.75 16.91
CA ALA A 201 0.14 -10.68 16.20
C ALA A 201 1.02 -9.91 15.19
N LEU A 202 2.25 -10.43 15.01
CA LEU A 202 3.08 -10.16 13.85
C LEU A 202 2.71 -11.16 12.76
N VAL A 203 2.42 -10.67 11.59
CA VAL A 203 2.04 -11.49 10.43
C VAL A 203 2.87 -11.12 9.20
N GLU A 204 3.10 -12.10 8.35
CA GLU A 204 3.57 -11.90 6.99
C GLU A 204 2.36 -11.85 6.04
N CYS A 205 2.29 -10.82 5.20
CA CYS A 205 1.26 -10.67 4.18
C CYS A 205 1.89 -10.78 2.80
N ARG A 206 1.60 -11.84 2.04
CA ARG A 206 2.03 -12.00 0.66
C ARG A 206 0.94 -11.57 -0.30
N LEU A 207 1.32 -10.74 -1.26
CA LEU A 207 0.40 -10.15 -2.24
C LEU A 207 0.49 -10.86 -3.59
N GLU A 208 -0.63 -11.42 -4.06
CA GLU A 208 -0.80 -11.81 -5.46
C GLU A 208 -1.14 -10.60 -6.32
N THR A 209 -2.03 -9.75 -5.82
CA THR A 209 -2.45 -8.49 -6.46
C THR A 209 -1.97 -7.28 -5.65
N GLY A 210 -1.92 -6.09 -6.25
CA GLY A 210 -1.48 -4.85 -5.58
C GLY A 210 -2.52 -3.73 -5.69
N ARG A 211 -3.66 -3.84 -4.98
CA ARG A 211 -4.71 -2.81 -4.99
C ARG A 211 -4.47 -1.81 -3.86
N THR A 212 -4.96 -0.58 -4.07
CA THR A 212 -4.86 0.48 -3.06
C THR A 212 -5.39 0.00 -1.71
N HIS A 213 -4.62 0.20 -0.63
CA HIS A 213 -4.92 -0.20 0.74
C HIS A 213 -5.24 -1.70 0.93
N GLN A 214 -4.84 -2.58 0.00
CA GLN A 214 -5.31 -3.97 -0.05
C GLN A 214 -5.11 -4.72 1.27
N ILE A 215 -3.89 -4.78 1.80
CA ILE A 215 -3.60 -5.48 3.07
C ILE A 215 -4.44 -4.89 4.19
N ARG A 216 -4.50 -3.57 4.30
CA ARG A 216 -5.21 -2.84 5.34
C ARG A 216 -6.71 -3.18 5.35
N VAL A 217 -7.34 -3.15 4.18
CA VAL A 217 -8.77 -3.47 4.00
C VAL A 217 -9.03 -4.96 4.25
N HIS A 218 -8.19 -5.85 3.73
CA HIS A 218 -8.34 -7.29 3.89
C HIS A 218 -8.19 -7.70 5.36
N MET A 219 -7.17 -7.19 6.07
CA MET A 219 -6.97 -7.47 7.48
C MET A 219 -8.13 -6.95 8.34
N ALA A 220 -8.65 -5.76 8.03
CA ALA A 220 -9.84 -5.24 8.70
C ALA A 220 -11.09 -6.07 8.42
N HIS A 221 -11.28 -6.53 7.18
CA HIS A 221 -12.38 -7.42 6.78
C HIS A 221 -12.32 -8.76 7.52
N ALA A 222 -11.13 -9.32 7.69
CA ALA A 222 -10.91 -10.53 8.48
C ALA A 222 -11.05 -10.31 10.01
N GLY A 223 -11.33 -9.09 10.46
CA GLY A 223 -11.44 -8.77 11.89
C GLY A 223 -10.10 -8.51 12.61
N HIS A 224 -9.01 -8.40 11.86
CA HIS A 224 -7.64 -8.21 12.36
C HIS A 224 -7.01 -6.93 11.80
N GLY A 225 -7.68 -5.78 11.93
CA GLY A 225 -7.16 -4.49 11.46
C GLY A 225 -5.76 -4.21 11.99
N LEU A 226 -4.94 -3.48 11.21
CA LEU A 226 -3.56 -3.20 11.58
C LEU A 226 -3.49 -2.21 12.75
N ILE A 227 -2.53 -2.42 13.65
CA ILE A 227 -2.26 -1.48 14.74
C ILE A 227 -1.86 -0.14 14.16
N GLY A 228 -2.38 0.94 14.76
CA GLY A 228 -2.10 2.32 14.36
C GLY A 228 -2.77 2.77 13.06
N ASP A 229 -3.48 1.88 12.33
CA ASP A 229 -4.16 2.29 11.09
C ASP A 229 -5.33 3.25 11.40
N PRO A 230 -5.24 4.54 10.99
CA PRO A 230 -6.23 5.54 11.33
C PRO A 230 -7.57 5.33 10.60
N VAL A 231 -7.56 4.54 9.52
CA VAL A 231 -8.72 4.37 8.63
C VAL A 231 -9.42 3.03 8.85
N TYR A 232 -8.65 1.94 9.02
CA TYR A 232 -9.17 0.57 9.07
C TYR A 232 -8.85 -0.17 10.37
N GLY A 233 -7.92 0.33 11.21
CA GLY A 233 -7.40 -0.40 12.37
C GLY A 233 -8.41 -0.68 13.48
N GLY A 234 -9.36 0.22 13.66
CA GLY A 234 -10.31 0.14 14.78
C GLY A 234 -9.65 0.43 16.15
N ARG A 235 -10.47 0.73 17.16
CA ARG A 235 -10.00 0.93 18.55
C ARG A 235 -10.32 -0.32 19.36
N ARG A 236 -9.34 -1.11 19.74
CA ARG A 236 -9.53 -2.24 20.66
C ARG A 236 -8.94 -1.88 22.03
N LYS A 237 -9.81 -1.81 23.06
CA LYS A 237 -9.44 -1.41 24.44
C LYS A 237 -8.86 -2.55 25.30
N ALA A 238 -8.80 -3.79 24.81
CA ALA A 238 -8.56 -4.97 25.66
C ALA A 238 -7.08 -5.23 25.97
N ILE A 239 -6.14 -4.63 25.26
CA ILE A 239 -4.70 -4.96 25.30
C ILE A 239 -4.10 -4.71 26.69
N ALA A 240 -4.48 -3.64 27.40
CA ALA A 240 -3.87 -3.26 28.67
C ALA A 240 -4.01 -4.30 29.79
N LYS A 241 -5.10 -5.08 29.81
CA LYS A 241 -5.33 -6.10 30.85
C LYS A 241 -4.48 -7.35 30.66
N VAL A 242 -4.00 -7.62 29.44
CA VAL A 242 -3.35 -8.90 29.08
C VAL A 242 -1.86 -8.69 28.80
N LEU A 243 -1.49 -7.62 28.12
CA LEU A 243 -0.11 -7.35 27.69
C LEU A 243 0.64 -6.35 28.58
N GLY A 244 -0.05 -5.77 29.57
CA GLY A 244 0.51 -4.74 30.46
C GLY A 244 0.40 -3.32 29.92
N PRO A 245 0.73 -2.32 30.78
CA PRO A 245 0.54 -0.92 30.47
C PRO A 245 1.44 -0.41 29.32
N GLU A 246 2.70 -0.83 29.29
CA GLU A 246 3.67 -0.40 28.25
C GLU A 246 3.24 -0.83 26.84
N ALA A 247 2.85 -2.09 26.66
CA ALA A 247 2.33 -2.57 25.39
C ALA A 247 1.03 -1.88 25.00
N ALA A 248 0.16 -1.59 25.96
CA ALA A 248 -1.08 -0.86 25.70
C ALA A 248 -0.81 0.57 25.23
N GLU A 249 0.15 1.25 25.85
CA GLU A 249 0.57 2.60 25.46
C GLU A 249 1.22 2.59 24.05
N ALA A 250 2.14 1.66 23.80
CA ALA A 250 2.78 1.52 22.50
C ALA A 250 1.77 1.29 21.37
N VAL A 251 0.76 0.42 21.60
CA VAL A 251 -0.30 0.16 20.62
C VAL A 251 -1.22 1.38 20.43
N ALA A 252 -1.60 2.05 21.52
CA ALA A 252 -2.49 3.21 21.45
C ALA A 252 -1.82 4.42 20.82
N GLY A 253 -0.53 4.60 21.04
CA GLY A 253 0.28 5.69 20.55
C GLY A 253 0.90 5.44 19.17
N PHE A 254 0.75 4.25 18.58
CA PHE A 254 1.37 3.95 17.28
C PHE A 254 0.77 4.83 16.16
N PRO A 255 1.58 5.66 15.46
CA PRO A 255 1.05 6.82 14.73
C PRO A 255 0.53 6.50 13.32
N ARG A 256 0.77 5.29 12.80
CA ARG A 256 0.49 4.90 11.42
C ARG A 256 0.11 3.42 11.33
N GLN A 257 -0.33 2.93 10.17
CA GLN A 257 -0.46 1.50 10.00
C GLN A 257 0.88 0.79 10.24
N ALA A 258 0.92 -0.17 11.14
CA ALA A 258 2.09 -1.02 11.37
C ALA A 258 2.26 -2.00 10.21
N LEU A 259 2.78 -1.48 9.09
CA LEU A 259 2.94 -2.17 7.81
C LEU A 259 4.26 -1.77 7.16
N HIS A 260 5.01 -2.77 6.70
CA HIS A 260 6.32 -2.61 6.09
C HIS A 260 6.48 -3.57 4.90
N ALA A 261 6.86 -3.08 3.72
CA ALA A 261 7.19 -3.87 2.54
C ALA A 261 8.59 -4.46 2.73
N ALA A 262 8.65 -5.67 3.32
CA ALA A 262 9.88 -6.26 3.82
C ALA A 262 10.68 -7.00 2.75
N THR A 263 10.01 -7.63 1.78
CA THR A 263 10.69 -8.39 0.72
C THR A 263 10.10 -8.03 -0.64
N LEU A 264 11.00 -7.87 -1.61
CA LEU A 264 10.66 -7.63 -3.01
C LEU A 264 11.55 -8.50 -3.89
N GLY A 265 10.93 -9.38 -4.69
CA GLY A 265 11.60 -10.25 -5.66
C GLY A 265 11.03 -10.06 -7.05
N PHE A 266 11.90 -10.02 -8.05
CA PHE A 266 11.53 -9.92 -9.46
C PHE A 266 12.68 -10.40 -10.36
N THR A 267 12.39 -10.64 -11.62
CA THR A 267 13.43 -10.92 -12.63
C THR A 267 13.89 -9.60 -13.24
N HIS A 268 15.20 -9.38 -13.27
CA HIS A 268 15.76 -8.19 -13.93
C HIS A 268 15.33 -8.14 -15.40
N PRO A 269 14.65 -7.06 -15.85
CA PRO A 269 13.98 -7.05 -17.16
C PRO A 269 14.89 -7.24 -18.37
N LEU A 270 16.16 -6.80 -18.27
CA LEU A 270 17.12 -6.85 -19.36
C LEU A 270 18.04 -8.05 -19.27
N THR A 271 18.55 -8.37 -18.08
CA THR A 271 19.53 -9.45 -17.91
C THR A 271 18.90 -10.81 -17.67
N GLY A 272 17.63 -10.87 -17.29
CA GLY A 272 16.94 -12.10 -16.89
C GLY A 272 17.39 -12.68 -15.54
N ALA A 273 18.26 -11.99 -14.80
CA ALA A 273 18.73 -12.44 -13.48
C ALA A 273 17.61 -12.33 -12.43
N PRO A 274 17.41 -13.34 -11.57
CA PRO A 274 16.50 -13.21 -10.43
C PRO A 274 17.13 -12.27 -9.39
N LEU A 275 16.37 -11.29 -8.95
CA LEU A 275 16.77 -10.35 -7.91
C LEU A 275 15.79 -10.45 -6.74
N GLN A 276 16.34 -10.46 -5.52
CA GLN A 276 15.55 -10.46 -4.28
C GLN A 276 16.19 -9.53 -3.25
N PHE A 277 15.37 -8.68 -2.67
CA PHE A 277 15.78 -7.68 -1.68
C PHE A 277 14.98 -7.84 -0.41
N THR A 278 15.61 -7.53 0.72
CA THR A 278 14.99 -7.51 2.04
C THR A 278 15.35 -6.21 2.74
N ALA A 279 14.36 -5.52 3.31
CA ALA A 279 14.58 -4.35 4.15
C ALA A 279 14.33 -4.72 5.62
N PRO A 280 15.17 -4.25 6.56
CA PRO A 280 14.94 -4.42 7.98
C PRO A 280 13.69 -3.66 8.42
N LEU A 281 13.07 -4.10 9.52
CA LEU A 281 11.96 -3.37 10.11
C LEU A 281 12.39 -1.95 10.51
N PRO A 282 11.56 -0.94 10.33
CA PRO A 282 11.84 0.40 10.80
C PRO A 282 11.71 0.46 12.33
N ARG A 283 12.49 1.37 12.95
CA ARG A 283 12.61 1.50 14.42
C ARG A 283 11.28 1.60 15.16
N ASP A 284 10.28 2.27 14.59
CA ASP A 284 8.95 2.40 15.22
C ASP A 284 8.23 1.05 15.33
N ILE A 285 8.30 0.20 14.29
CA ILE A 285 7.72 -1.16 14.35
C ILE A 285 8.56 -2.06 15.25
N GLU A 286 9.89 -1.95 15.25
CA GLU A 286 10.76 -2.68 16.19
C GLU A 286 10.42 -2.34 17.64
N ALA A 287 10.27 -1.05 17.97
CA ALA A 287 9.87 -0.60 19.30
C ALA A 287 8.47 -1.11 19.70
N LEU A 288 7.52 -1.10 18.78
CA LEU A 288 6.18 -1.69 19.00
C LEU A 288 6.28 -3.18 19.33
N LEU A 289 7.08 -3.94 18.57
CA LEU A 289 7.28 -5.37 18.81
C LEU A 289 7.99 -5.65 20.13
N ALA A 290 9.00 -4.85 20.49
CA ALA A 290 9.68 -4.96 21.78
C ALA A 290 8.71 -4.75 22.94
N ALA A 291 7.87 -3.74 22.89
CA ALA A 291 6.84 -3.49 23.89
C ALA A 291 5.82 -4.65 23.98
N LEU A 292 5.38 -5.20 22.85
CA LEU A 292 4.47 -6.34 22.80
C LEU A 292 5.07 -7.64 23.37
N ARG A 293 6.41 -7.79 23.27
CA ARG A 293 7.17 -8.92 23.87
C ARG A 293 7.47 -8.74 25.35
N GLY A 294 7.17 -7.56 25.93
CA GLY A 294 7.57 -7.21 27.29
C GLY A 294 9.09 -6.97 27.42
N GLN A 295 9.75 -6.54 26.35
CA GLN A 295 11.17 -6.21 26.30
C GLN A 295 11.35 -4.68 26.32
N THR A 296 12.41 -4.20 26.93
CA THR A 296 12.82 -2.79 26.78
C THR A 296 13.18 -2.55 25.31
N ALA A 297 12.68 -1.42 24.76
CA ALA A 297 13.02 -1.03 23.39
C ALA A 297 14.55 -0.87 23.22
N PRO A 298 15.12 -1.26 22.07
CA PRO A 298 16.54 -1.14 21.78
C PRO A 298 17.02 0.32 21.67
#